data_2b3a463174bb4e5e4b23f5ba0586c8d1
#
_entry.id   2b3a463174bb4e5e4b23f5ba0586c8d1
#
_cell.length_a   1.000
_cell.length_b   1.000
_cell.length_c   1.000
_cell.angle_alpha   90.00
_cell.angle_beta   90.00
_cell.angle_gamma   90.00
#
_symmetry.space_group_name_H-M   'P 1'
#
loop_
_entity.id
_entity.type
_entity.pdbx_description
1 polymer ?
#
loop_
_entity_poly.entity_id
_entity_poly.type
_entity_poly.pdbx_seq_one_letter_code
_entity_poly.pdbx_strand_id
1 'polypeptide(L)'
;MEPWQTITIAIINVLAILASPVIALFISSKIQNDKDKRNDKLWILKILMMQRVSSQDISYVNALNLIDLVFVDSKPVRDAYAALYSEYTKNEADFSAERIGRAKTKLIEMIVNDIGYKDKITWDNIQQPYGPKWLLDEIDKKNQLMNAQIDMANIVTSISNPNKQKELNNEAKTNE
;
A
#
# COMPACT_ATOMS: atom_id res chain seq x y z
N MET A 1 -49.91 32.19 -31.51
CA MET A 1 -49.12 32.33 -30.29
C MET A 1 -49.06 33.77 -29.92
N GLU A 2 -49.30 34.12 -28.71
CA GLU A 2 -49.16 35.49 -28.22
C GLU A 2 -47.67 35.89 -28.26
N PRO A 3 -47.34 37.12 -28.66
CA PRO A 3 -45.95 37.57 -28.84
C PRO A 3 -45.04 37.38 -27.58
N TRP A 4 -45.62 37.47 -26.41
CA TRP A 4 -44.90 37.24 -25.14
C TRP A 4 -44.46 35.79 -24.94
N GLN A 5 -45.24 34.79 -25.47
CA GLN A 5 -44.86 33.38 -25.40
C GLN A 5 -43.60 33.09 -26.25
N THR A 6 -43.50 33.72 -27.41
CA THR A 6 -42.32 33.58 -28.29
C THR A 6 -41.07 34.15 -27.63
N ILE A 7 -41.18 35.29 -26.95
CA ILE A 7 -40.10 35.94 -26.23
C ILE A 7 -39.64 35.06 -25.06
N THR A 8 -40.57 34.49 -24.29
CA THR A 8 -40.25 33.62 -23.17
C THR A 8 -39.52 32.36 -23.62
N ILE A 9 -39.93 31.72 -24.68
CA ILE A 9 -39.27 30.54 -25.26
C ILE A 9 -37.87 30.91 -25.77
N ALA A 10 -37.68 32.06 -26.39
CA ALA A 10 -36.38 32.52 -26.85
C ALA A 10 -35.41 32.72 -25.67
N ILE A 11 -35.87 33.34 -24.57
CA ILE A 11 -35.06 33.54 -23.37
C ILE A 11 -34.65 32.18 -22.73
N ILE A 12 -35.58 31.24 -22.62
CA ILE A 12 -35.29 29.89 -22.08
C ILE A 12 -34.25 29.19 -22.96
N ASN A 13 -34.38 29.28 -24.30
CA ASN A 13 -33.42 28.65 -25.21
C ASN A 13 -32.00 29.26 -25.06
N VAL A 14 -31.90 30.59 -24.98
CA VAL A 14 -30.61 31.26 -24.75
C VAL A 14 -29.98 30.84 -23.42
N LEU A 15 -30.76 30.80 -22.34
CA LEU A 15 -30.27 30.32 -21.04
C LEU A 15 -29.82 28.85 -21.07
N ALA A 16 -30.59 27.98 -21.75
CA ALA A 16 -30.23 26.57 -21.90
C ALA A 16 -28.92 26.40 -22.69
N ILE A 17 -28.71 27.17 -23.77
CA ILE A 17 -27.48 27.16 -24.58
C ILE A 17 -26.28 27.62 -23.75
N LEU A 18 -26.43 28.65 -22.92
CA LEU A 18 -25.35 29.18 -22.09
C LEU A 18 -25.06 28.25 -20.86
N ALA A 19 -26.06 27.62 -20.30
CA ALA A 19 -25.90 26.71 -19.15
C ALA A 19 -25.27 25.36 -19.53
N SER A 20 -25.55 24.88 -20.75
CA SER A 20 -25.11 23.55 -21.21
C SER A 20 -23.60 23.31 -21.10
N PRO A 21 -22.70 24.21 -21.55
CA PRO A 21 -21.26 24.02 -21.43
C PRO A 21 -20.78 23.99 -19.97
N VAL A 22 -21.37 24.80 -19.10
CA VAL A 22 -21.01 24.88 -17.69
C VAL A 22 -21.35 23.56 -16.97
N ILE A 23 -22.56 23.04 -17.23
CA ILE A 23 -22.99 21.74 -16.69
C ILE A 23 -22.09 20.61 -17.21
N ALA A 24 -21.78 20.62 -18.51
CA ALA A 24 -20.90 19.63 -19.12
C ALA A 24 -19.50 19.62 -18.49
N LEU A 25 -18.90 20.80 -18.25
CA LEU A 25 -17.60 20.93 -17.58
C LEU A 25 -17.66 20.44 -16.15
N PHE A 26 -18.72 20.76 -15.40
CA PHE A 26 -18.87 20.32 -14.02
C PHE A 26 -18.99 18.79 -13.92
N ILE A 27 -19.81 18.18 -14.77
CA ILE A 27 -19.95 16.71 -14.83
C ILE A 27 -18.62 16.06 -15.24
N SER A 28 -17.94 16.60 -16.26
CA SER A 28 -16.65 16.09 -16.73
C SER A 28 -15.59 16.16 -15.63
N SER A 29 -15.49 17.27 -14.90
CA SER A 29 -14.56 17.44 -13.79
C SER A 29 -14.83 16.43 -12.66
N LYS A 30 -16.10 16.20 -12.31
CA LYS A 30 -16.47 15.22 -11.30
C LYS A 30 -16.08 13.80 -11.71
N ILE A 31 -16.40 13.41 -12.96
CA ILE A 31 -16.03 12.08 -13.49
C ILE A 31 -14.49 11.92 -13.49
N GLN A 32 -13.75 12.96 -13.85
CA GLN A 32 -12.29 12.91 -13.86
C GLN A 32 -11.73 12.72 -12.43
N ASN A 33 -12.20 13.48 -11.46
CA ASN A 33 -11.78 13.34 -10.06
C ASN A 33 -12.08 11.94 -9.50
N ASP A 34 -13.23 11.36 -9.84
CA ASP A 34 -13.57 10.00 -9.39
C ASP A 34 -12.67 8.94 -10.04
N LYS A 35 -12.29 9.14 -11.32
CA LYS A 35 -11.31 8.29 -12.02
C LYS A 35 -9.92 8.41 -11.41
N ASP A 36 -9.47 9.61 -11.09
CA ASP A 36 -8.15 9.85 -10.51
C ASP A 36 -8.05 9.20 -9.13
N LYS A 37 -9.04 9.38 -8.25
CA LYS A 37 -9.11 8.68 -6.96
C LYS A 37 -9.08 7.17 -7.11
N ARG A 38 -9.80 6.62 -8.07
CA ARG A 38 -9.81 5.19 -8.37
C ARG A 38 -8.45 4.71 -8.88
N ASN A 39 -7.77 5.51 -9.71
CA ASN A 39 -6.44 5.20 -10.24
C ASN A 39 -5.40 5.17 -9.12
N ASP A 40 -5.45 6.08 -8.16
CA ASP A 40 -4.56 6.10 -6.99
C ASP A 40 -4.75 4.84 -6.14
N LYS A 41 -6.00 4.46 -5.86
CA LYS A 41 -6.32 3.21 -5.16
C LYS A 41 -5.79 1.97 -5.90
N LEU A 42 -5.98 1.93 -7.22
CA LEU A 42 -5.47 0.86 -8.09
C LEU A 42 -3.94 0.82 -8.12
N TRP A 43 -3.29 1.96 -8.10
CA TRP A 43 -1.83 2.04 -8.06
C TRP A 43 -1.29 1.39 -6.78
N ILE A 44 -1.84 1.74 -5.61
CA ILE A 44 -1.48 1.12 -4.33
C ILE A 44 -1.71 -0.39 -4.39
N LEU A 45 -2.88 -0.85 -4.85
CA LEU A 45 -3.17 -2.27 -4.99
C LEU A 45 -2.13 -2.98 -5.85
N LYS A 46 -1.77 -2.40 -7.01
CA LYS A 46 -0.76 -2.97 -7.92
C LYS A 46 0.59 -3.13 -7.23
N ILE A 47 1.07 -2.12 -6.51
CA ILE A 47 2.34 -2.19 -5.78
C ILE A 47 2.29 -3.30 -4.73
N LEU A 48 1.24 -3.34 -3.91
CA LEU A 48 1.10 -4.38 -2.88
C LEU A 48 1.05 -5.79 -3.49
N MET A 49 0.36 -5.96 -4.62
CA MET A 49 0.28 -7.23 -5.34
C MET A 49 1.62 -7.64 -5.99
N MET A 50 2.40 -6.69 -6.51
CA MET A 50 3.72 -6.96 -7.09
C MET A 50 4.75 -7.34 -6.01
N GLN A 51 4.67 -6.71 -4.84
CA GLN A 51 5.64 -6.89 -3.75
C GLN A 51 5.26 -8.01 -2.76
N ARG A 52 4.40 -8.96 -3.16
CA ARG A 52 4.00 -10.06 -2.26
C ARG A 52 5.12 -11.04 -1.97
N VAL A 53 6.00 -11.28 -2.94
CA VAL A 53 7.16 -12.19 -2.80
C VAL A 53 8.29 -11.54 -2.00
N SER A 54 8.53 -10.24 -2.22
CA SER A 54 9.58 -9.49 -1.52
C SER A 54 9.08 -8.09 -1.18
N SER A 55 8.96 -7.79 0.11
CA SER A 55 8.48 -6.49 0.61
C SER A 55 9.63 -5.53 0.97
N GLN A 56 10.82 -5.76 0.42
CA GLN A 56 12.02 -4.96 0.71
C GLN A 56 12.17 -3.75 -0.22
N ASP A 57 11.25 -3.58 -1.17
CA ASP A 57 11.29 -2.47 -2.11
C ASP A 57 10.73 -1.19 -1.48
N ILE A 58 11.41 -0.05 -1.71
CA ILE A 58 10.98 1.26 -1.24
C ILE A 58 9.59 1.63 -1.77
N SER A 59 9.21 1.14 -2.95
CA SER A 59 7.87 1.38 -3.51
C SER A 59 6.76 0.78 -2.64
N TYR A 60 7.02 -0.36 -2.00
CA TYR A 60 6.09 -0.97 -1.03
C TYR A 60 5.88 -0.06 0.18
N VAL A 61 6.96 0.47 0.76
CA VAL A 61 6.89 1.40 1.88
C VAL A 61 6.15 2.68 1.49
N ASN A 62 6.46 3.24 0.31
CA ASN A 62 5.78 4.43 -0.21
C ASN A 62 4.27 4.19 -0.40
N ALA A 63 3.88 3.03 -0.92
CA ALA A 63 2.47 2.67 -1.07
C ALA A 63 1.77 2.57 0.29
N LEU A 64 2.40 1.97 1.31
CA LEU A 64 1.87 1.89 2.67
C LEU A 64 1.67 3.28 3.29
N ASN A 65 2.62 4.20 3.10
CA ASN A 65 2.56 5.56 3.63
C ASN A 65 1.42 6.40 3.02
N LEU A 66 0.93 6.02 1.85
CA LEU A 66 -0.17 6.73 1.17
C LEU A 66 -1.56 6.17 1.51
N ILE A 67 -1.66 5.06 2.25
CA ILE A 67 -2.95 4.39 2.52
C ILE A 67 -3.92 5.32 3.22
N ASP A 68 -3.50 5.99 4.28
CA ASP A 68 -4.40 6.86 5.06
C ASP A 68 -4.91 8.07 4.24
N LEU A 69 -4.10 8.54 3.28
CA LEU A 69 -4.48 9.63 2.37
C LEU A 69 -5.46 9.15 1.30
N VAL A 70 -5.12 8.05 0.61
CA VAL A 70 -5.87 7.57 -0.56
C VAL A 70 -7.18 6.88 -0.15
N PHE A 71 -7.20 6.23 1.02
CA PHE A 71 -8.36 5.52 1.55
C PHE A 71 -9.00 6.25 2.74
N VAL A 72 -8.94 7.59 2.75
CA VAL A 72 -9.53 8.42 3.82
C VAL A 72 -10.99 8.08 4.08
N ASP A 73 -11.75 7.74 3.04
CA ASP A 73 -13.17 7.41 3.10
C ASP A 73 -13.43 5.91 3.41
N SER A 74 -12.39 5.08 3.53
CA SER A 74 -12.51 3.63 3.73
C SER A 74 -11.96 3.19 5.08
N LYS A 75 -12.82 3.19 6.10
CA LYS A 75 -12.45 2.71 7.44
C LYS A 75 -11.91 1.28 7.45
N PRO A 76 -12.50 0.28 6.73
CA PRO A 76 -11.99 -1.09 6.75
C PRO A 76 -10.55 -1.22 6.23
N VAL A 77 -10.16 -0.44 5.21
CA VAL A 77 -8.80 -0.44 4.69
C VAL A 77 -7.84 0.15 5.72
N ARG A 78 -8.18 1.28 6.33
CA ARG A 78 -7.34 1.93 7.35
C ARG A 78 -7.19 1.07 8.61
N ASP A 79 -8.25 0.40 9.07
CA ASP A 79 -8.18 -0.52 10.20
C ASP A 79 -7.25 -1.71 9.89
N ALA A 80 -7.32 -2.27 8.68
CA ALA A 80 -6.42 -3.33 8.24
C ALA A 80 -4.96 -2.85 8.11
N TYR A 81 -4.74 -1.61 7.66
CA TYR A 81 -3.42 -1.00 7.63
C TYR A 81 -2.86 -0.77 9.04
N ALA A 82 -3.66 -0.25 9.97
CA ALA A 82 -3.25 -0.07 11.35
C ALA A 82 -2.84 -1.40 12.02
N ALA A 83 -3.58 -2.48 11.72
CA ALA A 83 -3.23 -3.82 12.20
C ALA A 83 -1.88 -4.29 11.62
N LEU A 84 -1.63 -4.09 10.32
CA LEU A 84 -0.34 -4.41 9.71
C LEU A 84 0.80 -3.57 10.30
N TYR A 85 0.60 -2.27 10.45
CA TYR A 85 1.57 -1.36 11.05
C TYR A 85 1.94 -1.80 12.48
N SER A 86 0.94 -2.19 13.27
CA SER A 86 1.15 -2.72 14.61
C SER A 86 2.04 -3.97 14.62
N GLU A 87 1.89 -4.89 13.64
CA GLU A 87 2.76 -6.07 13.55
C GLU A 87 4.21 -5.69 13.18
N TYR A 88 4.42 -4.69 12.34
CA TYR A 88 5.77 -4.24 11.96
C TYR A 88 6.51 -3.50 13.08
N THR A 89 5.79 -2.90 14.02
CA THR A 89 6.38 -2.11 15.10
C THR A 89 6.61 -2.89 16.39
N LYS A 90 6.33 -4.20 16.40
CA LYS A 90 6.61 -5.08 17.54
C LYS A 90 8.12 -5.29 17.73
N ASN A 91 8.51 -5.52 18.99
CA ASN A 91 9.88 -5.88 19.33
C ASN A 91 10.27 -7.24 18.71
N GLU A 92 11.56 -7.50 18.57
CA GLU A 92 12.10 -8.75 18.01
C GLU A 92 11.54 -10.01 18.69
N ALA A 93 11.36 -9.99 20.02
CA ALA A 93 10.80 -11.09 20.79
C ALA A 93 9.36 -11.46 20.38
N ASP A 94 8.58 -10.49 19.90
CA ASP A 94 7.19 -10.64 19.48
C ASP A 94 7.03 -10.72 17.96
N PHE A 95 8.13 -10.68 17.21
CA PHE A 95 8.10 -10.72 15.75
C PHE A 95 7.55 -12.06 15.23
N SER A 96 6.62 -11.98 14.26
CA SER A 96 6.07 -13.16 13.59
C SER A 96 5.82 -12.88 12.12
N ALA A 97 6.64 -13.47 11.27
CA ALA A 97 6.48 -13.39 9.83
C ALA A 97 5.09 -13.88 9.35
N GLU A 98 4.53 -14.87 10.03
CA GLU A 98 3.20 -15.40 9.72
C GLU A 98 2.09 -14.37 10.02
N ARG A 99 2.16 -13.68 11.18
CA ARG A 99 1.18 -12.63 11.53
C ARG A 99 1.26 -11.46 10.55
N ILE A 100 2.47 -11.04 10.21
CA ILE A 100 2.70 -10.01 9.18
C ILE A 100 2.11 -10.46 7.84
N GLY A 101 2.36 -11.70 7.40
CA GLY A 101 1.82 -12.25 6.17
C GLY A 101 0.29 -12.23 6.14
N ARG A 102 -0.37 -12.63 7.23
CA ARG A 102 -1.84 -12.58 7.38
C ARG A 102 -2.37 -11.14 7.34
N ALA A 103 -1.72 -10.21 8.05
CA ALA A 103 -2.12 -8.81 8.07
C ALA A 103 -1.97 -8.15 6.70
N LYS A 104 -0.89 -8.46 5.95
CA LYS A 104 -0.70 -8.01 4.55
C LYS A 104 -1.81 -8.51 3.63
N THR A 105 -2.12 -9.82 3.72
CA THR A 105 -3.20 -10.41 2.92
C THR A 105 -4.53 -9.76 3.24
N LYS A 106 -4.80 -9.50 4.53
CA LYS A 106 -6.04 -8.83 4.97
C LYS A 106 -6.15 -7.40 4.45
N LEU A 107 -5.05 -6.65 4.46
CA LEU A 107 -5.01 -5.31 3.89
C LEU A 107 -5.35 -5.33 2.38
N ILE A 108 -4.71 -6.23 1.61
CA ILE A 108 -4.98 -6.36 0.17
C ILE A 108 -6.45 -6.72 -0.06
N GLU A 109 -7.02 -7.65 0.72
CA GLU A 109 -8.43 -8.03 0.65
C GLU A 109 -9.36 -6.81 0.85
N MET A 110 -9.09 -6.00 1.87
CA MET A 110 -9.90 -4.80 2.14
C MET A 110 -9.81 -3.79 1.00
N ILE A 111 -8.63 -3.59 0.41
CA ILE A 111 -8.44 -2.72 -0.75
C ILE A 111 -9.19 -3.27 -1.97
N VAL A 112 -9.08 -4.57 -2.24
CA VAL A 112 -9.81 -5.25 -3.34
C VAL A 112 -11.32 -5.05 -3.21
N ASN A 113 -11.85 -5.15 -1.98
CA ASN A 113 -13.26 -4.93 -1.70
C ASN A 113 -13.67 -3.46 -1.92
N ASP A 114 -12.85 -2.50 -1.46
CA ASP A 114 -13.10 -1.06 -1.59
C ASP A 114 -13.14 -0.60 -3.06
N ILE A 115 -12.28 -1.18 -3.91
CA ILE A 115 -12.23 -0.85 -5.34
C ILE A 115 -13.36 -1.55 -6.15
N GLY A 116 -14.08 -2.49 -5.53
CA GLY A 116 -15.15 -3.26 -6.18
C GLY A 116 -14.65 -4.45 -7.02
N TYR A 117 -13.53 -5.04 -6.65
CA TYR A 117 -13.00 -6.26 -7.28
C TYR A 117 -13.24 -7.54 -6.47
N LYS A 118 -14.08 -7.49 -5.45
CA LYS A 118 -14.38 -8.62 -4.55
C LYS A 118 -14.71 -9.92 -5.29
N ASP A 119 -15.50 -9.83 -6.36
CA ASP A 119 -15.94 -11.01 -7.13
C ASP A 119 -14.97 -11.37 -8.28
N LYS A 120 -13.90 -10.59 -8.47
CA LYS A 120 -12.94 -10.76 -9.57
C LYS A 120 -11.57 -11.28 -9.11
N ILE A 121 -11.23 -11.03 -7.85
CA ILE A 121 -9.97 -11.44 -7.24
C ILE A 121 -10.31 -12.32 -6.04
N THR A 122 -9.95 -13.60 -6.11
CA THR A 122 -10.19 -14.56 -5.04
C THR A 122 -9.11 -14.45 -3.97
N TRP A 123 -9.41 -14.97 -2.77
CA TRP A 123 -8.46 -15.10 -1.69
C TRP A 123 -7.19 -15.85 -2.12
N ASP A 124 -7.34 -16.94 -2.88
CA ASP A 124 -6.20 -17.71 -3.39
C ASP A 124 -5.30 -16.88 -4.30
N ASN A 125 -5.88 -16.02 -5.15
CA ASN A 125 -5.10 -15.10 -5.98
C ASN A 125 -4.27 -14.11 -5.15
N ILE A 126 -4.73 -13.75 -3.95
CA ILE A 126 -4.01 -12.85 -3.05
C ILE A 126 -2.90 -13.61 -2.31
N GLN A 127 -3.19 -14.82 -1.82
CA GLN A 127 -2.26 -15.61 -1.00
C GLN A 127 -1.11 -16.26 -1.75
N GLN A 128 -1.35 -16.66 -3.00
CA GLN A 128 -0.38 -17.42 -3.79
C GLN A 128 0.31 -16.53 -4.85
N PRO A 129 1.36 -15.77 -4.47
CA PRO A 129 2.13 -15.03 -5.45
C PRO A 129 2.92 -15.99 -6.35
N TYR A 130 3.02 -15.66 -7.64
CA TYR A 130 3.96 -16.33 -8.51
C TYR A 130 5.39 -15.96 -8.10
N GLY A 131 6.14 -16.95 -7.63
CA GLY A 131 7.56 -16.81 -7.27
C GLY A 131 8.33 -17.96 -7.91
N PRO A 132 8.98 -17.76 -9.07
CA PRO A 132 9.78 -18.81 -9.70
C PRO A 132 10.96 -19.18 -8.80
N LYS A 133 11.33 -20.45 -8.78
CA LYS A 133 12.37 -20.98 -7.89
C LYS A 133 13.69 -20.19 -7.98
N TRP A 134 14.11 -19.82 -9.19
CA TRP A 134 15.34 -19.05 -9.39
C TRP A 134 15.31 -17.71 -8.64
N LEU A 135 14.13 -17.03 -8.58
CA LEU A 135 13.97 -15.75 -7.86
C LEU A 135 14.06 -15.96 -6.35
N LEU A 136 13.43 -17.02 -5.83
CA LEU A 136 13.50 -17.36 -4.42
C LEU A 136 14.93 -17.70 -4.01
N ASP A 137 15.63 -18.50 -4.80
CA ASP A 137 17.03 -18.85 -4.60
C ASP A 137 17.94 -17.59 -4.63
N GLU A 138 17.64 -16.61 -5.47
CA GLU A 138 18.38 -15.34 -5.56
C GLU A 138 18.15 -14.48 -4.30
N ILE A 139 16.91 -14.39 -3.84
CA ILE A 139 16.56 -13.68 -2.60
C ILE A 139 17.29 -14.30 -1.41
N ASP A 140 17.28 -15.63 -1.30
CA ASP A 140 17.96 -16.35 -0.23
C ASP A 140 19.46 -16.13 -0.24
N LYS A 141 20.11 -16.20 -1.42
CA LYS A 141 21.53 -15.90 -1.57
C LYS A 141 21.87 -14.46 -1.17
N LYS A 142 21.02 -13.49 -1.55
CA LYS A 142 21.21 -12.09 -1.18
C LYS A 142 21.10 -11.90 0.34
N ASN A 143 20.15 -12.55 0.98
CA ASN A 143 19.98 -12.50 2.43
C ASN A 143 21.19 -13.14 3.15
N GLN A 144 21.67 -14.30 2.68
CA GLN A 144 22.88 -14.94 3.22
C GLN A 144 24.10 -14.05 3.09
N LEU A 145 24.29 -13.41 1.92
CA LEU A 145 25.41 -12.49 1.71
C LEU A 145 25.33 -11.28 2.65
N MET A 146 24.13 -10.71 2.81
CA MET A 146 23.93 -9.58 3.72
C MET A 146 24.25 -9.96 5.17
N ASN A 147 23.77 -11.11 5.64
CA ASN A 147 24.08 -11.61 6.98
C ASN A 147 25.57 -11.83 7.17
N ALA A 148 26.26 -12.46 6.20
CA ALA A 148 27.71 -12.64 6.26
C ALA A 148 28.47 -11.30 6.31
N GLN A 149 28.00 -10.27 5.59
CA GLN A 149 28.60 -8.93 5.67
C GLN A 149 28.40 -8.29 7.04
N ILE A 150 27.22 -8.44 7.66
CA ILE A 150 26.94 -7.96 9.01
C ILE A 150 27.85 -8.66 10.02
N ASP A 151 27.99 -9.98 9.92
CA ASP A 151 28.85 -10.77 10.81
C ASP A 151 30.31 -10.36 10.68
N MET A 152 30.82 -10.15 9.46
CA MET A 152 32.15 -9.63 9.24
C MET A 152 32.34 -8.23 9.85
N ALA A 153 31.36 -7.33 9.67
CA ALA A 153 31.41 -6.00 10.27
C ALA A 153 31.44 -6.06 11.81
N ASN A 154 30.65 -6.94 12.41
CA ASN A 154 30.65 -7.18 13.86
C ASN A 154 32.00 -7.71 14.36
N ILE A 155 32.62 -8.66 13.65
CA ILE A 155 33.94 -9.18 13.97
C ILE A 155 34.98 -8.08 13.90
N VAL A 156 35.02 -7.30 12.83
CA VAL A 156 35.94 -6.17 12.66
C VAL A 156 35.78 -5.13 13.78
N THR A 157 34.52 -4.83 14.13
CA THR A 157 34.21 -3.87 15.21
C THR A 157 34.67 -4.41 16.57
N SER A 158 34.50 -5.71 16.84
CA SER A 158 34.92 -6.35 18.08
C SER A 158 36.48 -6.37 18.24
N ILE A 159 37.18 -6.58 17.14
CA ILE A 159 38.67 -6.52 17.12
C ILE A 159 39.15 -5.08 17.34
N SER A 160 38.48 -4.11 16.75
CA SER A 160 38.88 -2.70 16.83
C SER A 160 38.56 -2.05 18.19
N ASN A 161 37.59 -2.58 18.93
CA ASN A 161 37.16 -2.05 20.24
C ASN A 161 36.87 -3.15 21.27
N PRO A 162 37.90 -3.72 21.91
CA PRO A 162 37.76 -4.84 22.85
C PRO A 162 36.90 -4.54 24.11
N ASN A 163 36.68 -3.27 24.43
CA ASN A 163 35.81 -2.87 25.53
C ASN A 163 34.29 -3.07 25.18
N LYS A 164 33.90 -2.91 23.93
CA LYS A 164 32.55 -3.12 23.46
C LYS A 164 32.17 -4.62 23.47
N GLN A 165 33.14 -5.50 23.33
CA GLN A 165 32.93 -6.95 23.41
C GLN A 165 32.54 -7.41 24.85
N LYS A 166 33.00 -6.71 25.90
CA LYS A 166 32.60 -6.97 27.28
C LYS A 166 31.17 -6.52 27.57
N GLU A 167 30.71 -5.44 26.94
CA GLU A 167 29.34 -4.95 27.07
C GLU A 167 28.35 -5.91 26.38
N LEU A 168 28.63 -6.34 25.15
CA LEU A 168 27.79 -7.30 24.40
C LEU A 168 27.68 -8.66 25.12
N ASN A 169 28.78 -9.16 25.69
CA ASN A 169 28.78 -10.41 26.46
C ASN A 169 28.04 -10.30 27.80
N ASN A 170 27.99 -9.09 28.38
CA ASN A 170 27.23 -8.85 29.61
C ASN A 170 25.72 -8.73 29.35
N GLU A 171 25.33 -8.09 28.23
CA GLU A 171 23.93 -8.01 27.81
C GLU A 171 23.36 -9.39 27.43
N ALA A 172 24.15 -10.24 26.78
CA ALA A 172 23.75 -11.61 26.44
C ALA A 172 23.51 -12.48 27.70
N LYS A 173 24.28 -12.26 28.78
CA LYS A 173 24.12 -12.99 30.06
C LYS A 173 22.99 -12.49 30.98
N THR A 174 22.45 -11.29 30.68
CA THR A 174 21.35 -10.72 31.49
C THR A 174 19.98 -11.11 30.91
N ASN A 175 19.96 -11.69 29.72
CA ASN A 175 18.75 -12.14 29.02
C ASN A 175 18.54 -13.69 29.06
N GLU A 176 19.36 -14.42 29.80
CA GLU A 176 19.14 -15.83 30.19
C GLU A 176 18.54 -15.89 31.61
#